data_47add2d8373b285fac3a8f3f89a334f5
#
_entry.id   47add2d8373b285fac3a8f3f89a334f5
#
_cell.length_a   1.000
_cell.length_b   1.000
_cell.length_c   1.000
_cell.angle_alpha   90.00
_cell.angle_beta   90.00
_cell.angle_gamma   90.00
#
_symmetry.space_group_name_H-M   'P 1'
#
loop_
_entity.id
_entity.type
_entity.pdbx_description
1 polymer ?
#
loop_
_entity_poly.entity_id
_entity_poly.type
_entity_poly.pdbx_seq_one_letter_code
_entity_poly.pdbx_strand_id
1 'polypeptide(L)'
;MKEVPKGTRLWITSDHGMINVEEKIIIGQDNPLLTGVSVIAGEPRARHIYLTEDSPQAREDAASLWQQYLREKALVVTREQAIASNLFGSVVNPDALDRMGEVIAIARGELVLLDVDRADKEGAMVGHHGGDSEIESEVGLLTTTLS
;
A
#
# COMPACT_ATOMS: atom_id res chain seq x y z
N MET A 1 15.14 -23.87 28.28
CA MET A 1 14.56 -23.83 26.90
C MET A 1 13.86 -25.17 26.70
N LYS A 2 12.63 -25.18 26.18
CA LYS A 2 12.01 -26.45 25.75
C LYS A 2 12.74 -26.91 24.51
N GLU A 3 13.25 -28.14 24.49
CA GLU A 3 13.87 -28.70 23.31
C GLU A 3 12.81 -28.91 22.21
N VAL A 4 13.17 -28.57 21.00
CA VAL A 4 12.31 -28.77 19.83
C VAL A 4 12.46 -30.21 19.35
N PRO A 5 11.41 -30.96 19.02
CA PRO A 5 11.52 -32.36 18.60
C PRO A 5 12.47 -32.52 17.41
N LYS A 6 13.23 -33.62 17.43
CA LYS A 6 14.10 -34.01 16.33
C LYS A 6 13.28 -34.17 15.01
N GLY A 7 13.79 -33.70 13.90
CA GLY A 7 13.11 -33.70 12.62
C GLY A 7 12.19 -32.50 12.40
N THR A 8 12.10 -31.55 13.34
CA THR A 8 11.37 -30.29 13.14
C THR A 8 12.01 -29.49 12.00
N ARG A 9 11.19 -29.02 11.08
CA ARG A 9 11.62 -28.08 10.04
C ARG A 9 11.49 -26.66 10.56
N LEU A 10 12.56 -25.90 10.46
CA LEU A 10 12.60 -24.47 10.75
C LEU A 10 12.61 -23.67 9.45
N TRP A 11 11.73 -22.72 9.37
CA TRP A 11 11.65 -21.76 8.27
C TRP A 11 11.79 -20.36 8.85
N ILE A 12 12.70 -19.57 8.30
CA ILE A 12 12.94 -18.18 8.69
C ILE A 12 12.76 -17.33 7.45
N THR A 13 11.85 -16.40 7.52
CA THR A 13 11.54 -15.45 6.44
C THR A 13 11.14 -14.11 7.03
N SER A 14 10.98 -13.07 6.22
CA SER A 14 10.34 -11.81 6.58
C SER A 14 8.95 -11.72 5.95
N ASP A 15 8.11 -10.85 6.45
CA ASP A 15 6.77 -10.54 5.94
C ASP A 15 6.83 -9.69 4.66
N HIS A 16 7.80 -8.79 4.56
CA HIS A 16 8.05 -7.93 3.42
C HIS A 16 9.49 -7.43 3.44
N GLY A 17 9.93 -6.84 2.33
CA GLY A 17 11.13 -6.02 2.27
C GLY A 17 10.84 -4.56 2.67
N MET A 18 11.80 -3.67 2.42
CA MET A 18 11.70 -2.25 2.77
C MET A 18 12.64 -1.43 1.87
N ILE A 19 12.21 -0.21 1.52
CA ILE A 19 13.05 0.73 0.80
C ILE A 19 13.30 2.00 1.62
N ASN A 20 14.41 2.67 1.36
CA ASN A 20 14.62 4.04 1.80
C ASN A 20 13.79 4.97 0.91
N VAL A 21 13.18 5.99 1.51
CA VAL A 21 12.38 6.97 0.81
C VAL A 21 13.02 8.35 0.85
N GLU A 22 13.02 9.03 -0.29
CA GLU A 22 13.59 10.37 -0.43
C GLU A 22 12.53 11.41 -0.82
N GLU A 23 11.42 10.97 -1.44
CA GLU A 23 10.36 11.86 -1.87
C GLU A 23 9.12 11.72 -0.98
N LYS A 24 8.57 12.86 -0.55
CA LYS A 24 7.39 12.92 0.34
C LYS A 24 6.33 13.84 -0.25
N ILE A 25 5.12 13.34 -0.39
CA ILE A 25 3.94 14.15 -0.71
C ILE A 25 3.01 14.08 0.49
N ILE A 26 2.72 15.23 1.10
CA ILE A 26 1.72 15.34 2.16
C ILE A 26 0.37 15.56 1.50
N ILE A 27 -0.53 14.59 1.65
CA ILE A 27 -1.86 14.60 1.04
C ILE A 27 -2.68 15.74 1.65
N GLY A 28 -3.24 16.60 0.78
CA GLY A 28 -4.02 17.76 1.21
C GLY A 28 -3.22 19.02 1.54
N GLN A 29 -1.88 18.93 1.63
CA GLN A 29 -1.02 20.09 1.78
C GLN A 29 -0.61 20.61 0.40
N ASP A 30 -1.14 21.80 0.04
CA ASP A 30 -0.84 22.48 -1.24
C ASP A 30 -1.16 21.64 -2.50
N ASN A 31 -2.11 20.67 -2.37
CA ASN A 31 -2.57 19.84 -3.47
C ASN A 31 -4.06 19.46 -3.32
N PRO A 32 -4.73 19.07 -4.43
CA PRO A 32 -6.16 18.78 -4.44
C PRO A 32 -6.53 17.35 -4.02
N LEU A 33 -5.60 16.54 -3.49
CA LEU A 33 -5.79 15.10 -3.28
C LEU A 33 -6.86 14.75 -2.24
N LEU A 34 -7.29 15.71 -1.40
CA LEU A 34 -8.42 15.52 -0.49
C LEU A 34 -9.78 15.91 -1.09
N THR A 35 -9.83 16.33 -2.37
CA THR A 35 -11.12 16.66 -3.00
C THR A 35 -12.02 15.44 -3.12
N GLY A 36 -13.20 15.48 -2.48
CA GLY A 36 -14.14 14.37 -2.47
C GLY A 36 -13.74 13.16 -1.62
N VAL A 37 -12.68 13.28 -0.82
CA VAL A 37 -12.16 12.22 0.04
C VAL A 37 -12.71 12.38 1.45
N SER A 38 -13.19 11.28 2.04
CA SER A 38 -13.65 11.21 3.43
C SER A 38 -12.57 10.70 4.38
N VAL A 39 -11.79 9.70 3.94
CA VAL A 39 -10.74 9.07 4.77
C VAL A 39 -9.60 8.59 3.86
N ILE A 40 -8.38 8.70 4.38
CA ILE A 40 -7.19 8.03 3.85
C ILE A 40 -6.76 6.97 4.86
N ALA A 41 -6.51 5.75 4.40
CA ALA A 41 -6.00 4.66 5.22
C ALA A 41 -4.89 3.88 4.49
N GLY A 42 -4.38 2.84 5.13
CA GLY A 42 -3.28 2.02 4.59
C GLY A 42 -1.90 2.59 4.89
N GLU A 43 -0.88 1.97 4.32
CA GLU A 43 0.52 2.33 4.50
C GLU A 43 0.91 3.55 3.64
N PRO A 44 1.96 4.30 4.00
CA PRO A 44 2.41 5.46 3.23
C PRO A 44 2.77 5.17 1.77
N ARG A 45 3.01 3.92 1.42
CA ARG A 45 3.30 3.50 0.05
C ARG A 45 2.13 2.78 -0.64
N ALA A 46 1.05 2.48 0.10
CA ALA A 46 -0.18 1.89 -0.45
C ALA A 46 -1.40 2.50 0.25
N ARG A 47 -1.94 3.58 -0.30
CA ARG A 47 -3.07 4.29 0.28
C ARG A 47 -4.40 3.77 -0.26
N HIS A 48 -5.33 3.52 0.64
CA HIS A 48 -6.74 3.33 0.37
C HIS A 48 -7.46 4.65 0.58
N ILE A 49 -8.12 5.14 -0.45
CA ILE A 49 -8.81 6.42 -0.50
C ILE A 49 -10.32 6.12 -0.46
N TYR A 50 -10.98 6.58 0.60
CA TYR A 50 -12.42 6.42 0.79
C TYR A 50 -13.09 7.74 0.42
N LEU A 51 -14.11 7.66 -0.42
CA LEU A 51 -14.78 8.83 -0.96
C LEU A 51 -15.97 9.25 -0.09
N THR A 52 -16.35 10.52 -0.17
CA THR A 52 -17.57 11.03 0.48
C THR A 52 -18.82 10.57 -0.24
N GLU A 53 -18.73 10.30 -1.54
CA GLU A 53 -19.76 9.74 -2.39
C GLU A 53 -19.20 8.53 -3.14
N ASP A 54 -19.83 7.37 -2.95
CA ASP A 54 -19.45 6.13 -3.61
C ASP A 54 -20.30 5.89 -4.87
N SER A 55 -19.95 6.56 -5.96
CA SER A 55 -20.53 6.32 -7.28
C SER A 55 -19.43 5.94 -8.28
N PRO A 56 -19.75 5.20 -9.36
CA PRO A 56 -18.76 4.89 -10.40
C PRO A 56 -18.06 6.13 -10.95
N GLN A 57 -18.80 7.23 -11.14
CA GLN A 57 -18.25 8.48 -11.65
C GLN A 57 -17.29 9.11 -10.61
N ALA A 58 -17.67 9.16 -9.33
CA ALA A 58 -16.82 9.71 -8.28
C ALA A 58 -15.49 8.92 -8.14
N ARG A 59 -15.52 7.60 -8.30
CA ARG A 59 -14.31 6.77 -8.29
C ARG A 59 -13.37 7.10 -9.46
N GLU A 60 -13.91 7.19 -10.68
CA GLU A 60 -13.12 7.52 -11.87
C GLU A 60 -12.56 8.96 -11.79
N ASP A 61 -13.35 9.92 -11.32
CA ASP A 61 -12.91 11.31 -11.16
C ASP A 61 -11.79 11.41 -10.12
N ALA A 62 -11.93 10.75 -8.97
CA ALA A 62 -10.91 10.72 -7.93
C ALA A 62 -9.64 10.01 -8.41
N ALA A 63 -9.77 8.84 -9.06
CA ALA A 63 -8.63 8.12 -9.61
C ALA A 63 -7.89 8.96 -10.67
N SER A 64 -8.63 9.63 -11.54
CA SER A 64 -8.07 10.53 -12.56
C SER A 64 -7.33 11.72 -11.94
N LEU A 65 -7.91 12.35 -10.93
CA LEU A 65 -7.30 13.47 -10.20
C LEU A 65 -5.98 13.05 -9.55
N TRP A 66 -6.00 11.93 -8.83
CA TRP A 66 -4.81 11.39 -8.18
C TRP A 66 -3.75 10.99 -9.19
N GLN A 67 -4.13 10.30 -10.29
CA GLN A 67 -3.18 9.88 -11.33
C GLN A 67 -2.57 11.08 -12.06
N GLN A 68 -3.35 12.12 -12.35
CA GLN A 68 -2.84 13.35 -12.98
C GLN A 68 -1.83 14.06 -12.06
N TYR A 69 -2.08 14.10 -10.77
CA TYR A 69 -1.18 14.73 -9.83
C TYR A 69 0.09 13.91 -9.60
N LEU A 70 -0.04 12.61 -9.38
CA LEU A 70 1.09 11.73 -9.06
C LEU A 70 1.86 11.27 -10.30
N ARG A 71 1.22 11.30 -11.48
CA ARG A 71 1.81 10.88 -12.76
C ARG A 71 2.39 9.45 -12.67
N GLU A 72 3.63 9.26 -13.11
CA GLU A 72 4.36 7.97 -13.07
C GLU A 72 4.86 7.58 -11.67
N LYS A 73 4.78 8.48 -10.71
CA LYS A 73 5.25 8.26 -9.33
C LYS A 73 4.35 7.34 -8.51
N ALA A 74 3.15 7.05 -8.99
CA ALA A 74 2.26 6.09 -8.38
C ALA A 74 1.40 5.38 -9.43
N LEU A 75 1.02 4.15 -9.12
CA LEU A 75 -0.11 3.48 -9.76
C LEU A 75 -1.39 3.91 -9.02
N VAL A 76 -2.33 4.50 -9.73
CA VAL A 76 -3.64 4.85 -9.16
C VAL A 76 -4.73 4.10 -9.92
N VAL A 77 -5.54 3.36 -9.19
CA VAL A 77 -6.61 2.51 -9.76
C VAL A 77 -7.87 2.60 -8.90
N THR A 78 -9.03 2.41 -9.51
CA THR A 78 -10.25 2.15 -8.74
C THR A 78 -10.21 0.75 -8.13
N ARG A 79 -11.04 0.51 -7.10
CA ARG A 79 -11.17 -0.81 -6.48
C ARG A 79 -11.48 -1.90 -7.51
N GLU A 80 -12.37 -1.62 -8.46
CA GLU A 80 -12.74 -2.56 -9.53
C GLU A 80 -11.56 -2.88 -10.44
N GLN A 81 -10.79 -1.87 -10.83
CA GLN A 81 -9.60 -2.03 -11.65
C GLN A 81 -8.52 -2.85 -10.92
N ALA A 82 -8.33 -2.59 -9.62
CA ALA A 82 -7.40 -3.36 -8.78
C ALA A 82 -7.77 -4.84 -8.71
N ILE A 83 -9.06 -5.14 -8.55
CA ILE A 83 -9.57 -6.52 -8.53
C ILE A 83 -9.42 -7.17 -9.91
N ALA A 84 -9.83 -6.48 -10.97
CA ALA A 84 -9.76 -6.99 -12.34
C ALA A 84 -8.32 -7.28 -12.80
N SER A 85 -7.34 -6.52 -12.29
CA SER A 85 -5.91 -6.74 -12.55
C SER A 85 -5.25 -7.78 -11.64
N ASN A 86 -6.01 -8.42 -10.74
CA ASN A 86 -5.50 -9.35 -9.73
C ASN A 86 -4.45 -8.76 -8.77
N LEU A 87 -4.50 -7.45 -8.51
CA LEU A 87 -3.56 -6.78 -7.61
C LEU A 87 -3.55 -7.39 -6.20
N PHE A 88 -4.69 -7.92 -5.76
CA PHE A 88 -4.86 -8.61 -4.47
C PHE A 88 -5.08 -10.12 -4.62
N GLY A 89 -4.60 -10.69 -5.73
CA GLY A 89 -4.78 -12.11 -6.05
C GLY A 89 -6.04 -12.39 -6.88
N SER A 90 -6.18 -13.64 -7.32
CA SER A 90 -7.25 -14.06 -8.23
C SER A 90 -8.64 -14.14 -7.57
N VAL A 91 -8.69 -14.17 -6.25
CA VAL A 91 -9.95 -14.22 -5.48
C VAL A 91 -9.84 -13.25 -4.31
N VAL A 92 -10.74 -12.27 -4.28
CA VAL A 92 -10.86 -11.33 -3.15
C VAL A 92 -12.09 -11.71 -2.34
N ASN A 93 -11.89 -11.94 -1.04
CA ASN A 93 -13.00 -12.26 -0.14
C ASN A 93 -13.98 -11.07 -0.05
N PRO A 94 -15.32 -11.30 -0.07
CA PRO A 94 -16.31 -10.24 0.09
C PRO A 94 -16.08 -9.36 1.34
N ASP A 95 -15.72 -9.94 2.48
CA ASP A 95 -15.42 -9.18 3.70
C ASP A 95 -14.18 -8.25 3.57
N ALA A 96 -13.28 -8.55 2.62
CA ALA A 96 -12.15 -7.70 2.31
C ALA A 96 -12.55 -6.53 1.41
N LEU A 97 -13.53 -6.72 0.51
CA LEU A 97 -14.04 -5.66 -0.38
C LEU A 97 -14.60 -4.49 0.42
N ASP A 98 -15.34 -4.77 1.50
CA ASP A 98 -15.93 -3.74 2.38
C ASP A 98 -14.88 -2.90 3.13
N ARG A 99 -13.64 -3.37 3.15
CA ARG A 99 -12.49 -2.70 3.78
C ARG A 99 -11.55 -2.03 2.79
N MET A 100 -11.81 -2.16 1.51
CA MET A 100 -11.00 -1.53 0.47
C MET A 100 -11.54 -0.14 0.16
N GLY A 101 -10.64 0.85 0.06
CA GLY A 101 -11.00 2.17 -0.45
C GLY A 101 -11.52 2.09 -1.89
N GLU A 102 -12.31 3.05 -2.28
CA GLU A 102 -12.87 3.19 -3.64
C GLU A 102 -11.77 3.43 -4.67
N VAL A 103 -10.68 4.07 -4.23
CA VAL A 103 -9.47 4.29 -5.05
C VAL A 103 -8.26 3.82 -4.26
N ILE A 104 -7.26 3.29 -4.96
CA ILE A 104 -6.02 2.77 -4.38
C ILE A 104 -4.86 3.44 -5.09
N ALA A 105 -3.92 3.98 -4.33
CA ALA A 105 -2.70 4.59 -4.83
C ALA A 105 -1.48 3.87 -4.26
N ILE A 106 -0.68 3.26 -5.16
CA ILE A 106 0.54 2.54 -4.81
C ILE A 106 1.73 3.36 -5.28
N ALA A 107 2.53 3.82 -4.35
CA ALA A 107 3.72 4.63 -4.61
C ALA A 107 4.80 3.81 -5.33
N ARG A 108 5.50 4.46 -6.26
CA ARG A 108 6.63 3.93 -7.02
C ARG A 108 7.91 4.67 -6.67
N GLY A 109 9.05 4.10 -7.05
CA GLY A 109 10.34 4.67 -6.71
C GLY A 109 10.47 4.92 -5.21
N GLU A 110 11.02 6.03 -4.81
CA GLU A 110 11.30 6.39 -3.42
C GLU A 110 10.24 7.30 -2.79
N LEU A 111 9.02 7.35 -3.38
CA LEU A 111 7.91 8.17 -2.94
C LEU A 111 7.19 7.57 -1.73
N VAL A 112 6.76 8.44 -0.79
CA VAL A 112 5.70 8.17 0.19
C VAL A 112 4.59 9.20 0.11
N LEU A 113 3.37 8.74 0.36
CA LEU A 113 2.14 9.53 0.41
C LEU A 113 1.73 9.65 1.88
N LEU A 114 2.00 10.79 2.49
CA LEU A 114 1.78 11.03 3.92
C LEU A 114 0.39 11.61 4.14
N ASP A 115 -0.32 11.06 5.11
CA ASP A 115 -1.53 11.69 5.65
C ASP A 115 -1.11 12.95 6.44
N VAL A 116 -1.78 14.09 6.20
CA VAL A 116 -1.45 15.36 6.85
C VAL A 116 -1.44 15.25 8.38
N ASP A 117 -2.36 14.47 8.95
CA ASP A 117 -2.47 14.29 10.41
C ASP A 117 -1.36 13.40 11.00
N ARG A 118 -0.62 12.68 10.16
CA ARG A 118 0.44 11.74 10.55
C ARG A 118 1.80 12.08 9.94
N ALA A 119 1.87 13.15 9.14
CA ALA A 119 3.03 13.49 8.34
C ALA A 119 4.31 13.63 9.15
N ASP A 120 4.24 14.20 10.36
CA ASP A 120 5.41 14.34 11.24
C ASP A 120 5.96 12.98 11.68
N LYS A 121 5.09 12.06 12.09
CA LYS A 121 5.47 10.74 12.57
C LYS A 121 5.92 9.83 11.44
N GLU A 122 5.11 9.68 10.41
CA GLU A 122 5.39 8.82 9.26
C GLU A 122 6.56 9.39 8.46
N GLY A 123 6.63 10.71 8.29
CA GLY A 123 7.70 11.38 7.57
C GLY A 123 9.06 11.40 8.28
N ALA A 124 9.13 11.10 9.56
CA ALA A 124 10.41 10.95 10.27
C ALA A 124 11.10 9.61 9.98
N MET A 125 10.38 8.63 9.47
CA MET A 125 10.94 7.32 9.10
C MET A 125 11.72 7.41 7.79
N VAL A 126 12.85 6.72 7.73
CA VAL A 126 13.70 6.61 6.53
C VAL A 126 13.24 5.45 5.66
N GLY A 127 12.86 4.34 6.27
CA GLY A 127 12.42 3.13 5.59
C GLY A 127 10.90 3.01 5.57
N HIS A 128 10.34 2.65 4.42
CA HIS A 128 8.93 2.34 4.24
C HIS A 128 8.73 1.12 3.35
N HIS A 129 7.53 0.55 3.39
CA HIS A 129 7.09 -0.58 2.58
C HIS A 129 5.63 -0.40 2.14
N GLY A 130 5.13 -1.33 1.33
CA GLY A 130 3.75 -1.37 0.84
C GLY A 130 3.63 -1.05 -0.65
N GLY A 131 4.72 -0.61 -1.31
CA GLY A 131 4.75 -0.47 -2.76
C GLY A 131 4.89 -1.81 -3.50
N ASP A 132 4.98 -1.75 -4.83
CA ASP A 132 5.05 -2.92 -5.72
C ASP A 132 6.47 -3.22 -6.22
N SER A 133 7.51 -2.64 -5.59
CA SER A 133 8.89 -2.87 -5.98
C SER A 133 9.40 -4.27 -5.61
N GLU A 134 10.33 -4.81 -6.39
CA GLU A 134 10.99 -6.09 -6.10
C GLU A 134 11.60 -6.10 -4.70
N ILE A 135 12.26 -5.01 -4.29
CA ILE A 135 12.90 -4.89 -2.96
C ILE A 135 11.88 -5.00 -1.83
N GLU A 136 10.64 -4.54 -2.02
CA GLU A 136 9.58 -4.63 -1.03
C GLU A 136 8.87 -5.99 -1.05
N SER A 137 8.83 -6.66 -2.21
CA SER A 137 8.06 -7.89 -2.43
C SER A 137 8.90 -9.15 -2.29
N GLU A 138 10.20 -9.11 -2.64
CA GLU A 138 11.08 -10.25 -2.52
C GLU A 138 11.63 -10.40 -1.11
N VAL A 139 11.41 -11.57 -0.52
CA VAL A 139 11.91 -11.91 0.82
C VAL A 139 12.74 -13.19 0.79
N GLY A 140 13.79 -13.21 1.60
CA GLY A 140 14.60 -14.41 1.77
C GLY A 140 13.85 -15.51 2.50
N LEU A 141 14.09 -16.76 2.14
CA LEU A 141 13.61 -17.93 2.87
C LEU A 141 14.81 -18.83 3.24
N LEU A 142 15.09 -18.93 4.53
CA LEU A 142 16.05 -19.88 5.08
C LEU A 142 15.30 -21.09 5.62
N THR A 143 15.76 -22.30 5.28
CA THR A 143 15.13 -23.53 5.79
C THR A 143 16.19 -24.47 6.33
N THR A 144 15.89 -25.17 7.42
CA THR A 144 16.70 -26.26 7.94
C THR A 144 15.84 -27.30 8.64
N THR A 145 16.40 -28.52 8.82
CA THR A 145 15.79 -29.56 9.65
C THR A 145 16.67 -29.77 10.88
N LEU A 146 16.08 -29.70 12.04
CA LEU A 146 16.80 -29.90 13.32
C LEU A 146 17.07 -31.38 13.54
N SER A 147 18.31 -31.70 13.82
CA SER A 147 18.81 -33.10 14.05
C SER A 147 18.76 -33.47 15.49
#